data_ed7e9ee2ebf1fc02ac6b6bc663f8300c
#
_entry.id   ed7e9ee2ebf1fc02ac6b6bc663f8300c
#
_cell.length_a   1.000
_cell.length_b   1.000
_cell.length_c   1.000
_cell.angle_alpha   90.00
_cell.angle_beta   90.00
_cell.angle_gamma   90.00
#
_symmetry.space_group_name_H-M   'P 1'
#
loop_
_entity.id
_entity.type
_entity.pdbx_description
1 polymer ?
#
loop_
_entity_poly.entity_id
_entity_poly.type
_entity_poly.pdbx_seq_one_letter_code
_entity_poly.pdbx_strand_id
1 'polypeptide(L)'
;MSHDAPTAHKLEGECKVQEHRYSFDVDATPEEVWGIMHQRPTDLSGEQGEIGEFGRICRKIEHGPVTIEILHEGDEHGAGLVRHCFFRVPKYLLSGGVAQSWEHVTDVVPYESAKYYAIGKPLWSRAEGEHRLEPLPDGRTRVHFLERYHVFNPFVRLLLERRVHHFISKDNDKLVRDGIVKALAASRRGTLT
;
A
#
# COMPACT_ATOMS: atom_id res chain seq x y z
N MET A 1 -30.20 27.45 12.83
CA MET A 1 -30.56 26.18 12.16
C MET A 1 -29.34 25.28 12.29
N SER A 2 -29.41 24.35 13.23
CA SER A 2 -28.29 23.41 13.54
C SER A 2 -28.41 22.24 12.57
N HIS A 3 -27.37 22.01 11.75
CA HIS A 3 -27.27 20.82 10.93
C HIS A 3 -26.58 19.73 11.76
N ASP A 4 -27.40 18.82 12.28
CA ASP A 4 -26.90 17.59 12.88
C ASP A 4 -26.22 16.75 11.81
N ALA A 5 -24.93 16.47 12.04
CA ALA A 5 -24.18 15.53 11.21
C ALA A 5 -24.76 14.10 11.38
N PRO A 6 -24.84 13.30 10.32
CA PRO A 6 -25.39 11.96 10.42
C PRO A 6 -24.49 11.10 11.33
N THR A 7 -25.10 10.61 12.39
CA THR A 7 -24.51 9.65 13.33
C THR A 7 -24.11 8.39 12.57
N ALA A 8 -22.82 8.06 12.59
CA ALA A 8 -22.32 6.81 12.01
C ALA A 8 -23.02 5.63 12.68
N HIS A 9 -23.85 4.92 11.95
CA HIS A 9 -24.43 3.66 12.37
C HIS A 9 -23.31 2.65 12.60
N LYS A 10 -23.06 2.35 13.86
CA LYS A 10 -22.24 1.24 14.30
C LYS A 10 -22.93 -0.03 13.80
N LEU A 11 -22.39 -0.65 12.76
CA LEU A 11 -22.81 -1.97 12.33
C LEU A 11 -22.36 -2.96 13.41
N GLU A 12 -23.28 -3.31 14.30
CA GLU A 12 -23.13 -4.36 15.29
C GLU A 12 -23.05 -5.71 14.56
N GLY A 13 -21.89 -6.28 14.59
CA GLY A 13 -21.52 -7.56 14.03
C GLY A 13 -20.05 -7.56 13.68
N GLU A 14 -19.17 -7.43 14.68
CA GLU A 14 -17.71 -7.49 14.49
C GLU A 14 -17.33 -8.87 13.93
N CYS A 15 -17.39 -8.97 12.62
CA CYS A 15 -16.72 -10.06 11.92
C CYS A 15 -15.21 -9.88 12.16
N LYS A 16 -14.55 -10.90 12.73
CA LYS A 16 -13.11 -10.86 12.98
C LYS A 16 -12.38 -10.58 11.68
N VAL A 17 -11.88 -9.35 11.54
CA VAL A 17 -11.02 -8.93 10.43
C VAL A 17 -9.65 -9.54 10.66
N GLN A 18 -9.03 -10.10 9.62
CA GLN A 18 -7.65 -10.56 9.69
C GLN A 18 -6.73 -9.33 9.76
N GLU A 19 -5.84 -9.33 10.73
CA GLU A 19 -4.92 -8.22 10.96
C GLU A 19 -3.47 -8.73 10.92
N HIS A 20 -2.62 -7.99 10.24
CA HIS A 20 -1.18 -8.23 10.17
C HIS A 20 -0.43 -6.96 10.57
N ARG A 21 0.48 -7.09 11.54
CA ARG A 21 1.33 -6.00 12.02
C ARG A 21 2.79 -6.40 11.86
N TYR A 22 3.58 -5.49 11.35
CA TYR A 22 5.03 -5.67 11.31
C TYR A 22 5.74 -4.32 11.41
N SER A 23 7.00 -4.36 11.83
CA SER A 23 7.83 -3.17 11.89
C SER A 23 9.28 -3.53 11.62
N PHE A 24 10.04 -2.57 11.10
CA PHE A 24 11.47 -2.70 10.85
C PHE A 24 12.15 -1.33 10.93
N ASP A 25 13.45 -1.35 11.22
CA ASP A 25 14.26 -0.13 11.28
C ASP A 25 14.99 0.08 9.95
N VAL A 26 15.09 1.35 9.53
CA VAL A 26 15.80 1.78 8.31
C VAL A 26 16.83 2.84 8.69
N ASP A 27 18.00 2.78 8.08
CA ASP A 27 19.07 3.76 8.26
C ASP A 27 18.81 4.99 7.35
N ALA A 28 17.81 5.77 7.74
CA ALA A 28 17.37 6.98 7.04
C ALA A 28 16.45 7.80 7.95
N THR A 29 16.31 9.10 7.68
CA THR A 29 15.36 9.97 8.39
C THR A 29 13.92 9.71 7.94
N PRO A 30 12.89 10.11 8.73
CA PRO A 30 11.50 9.98 8.31
C PRO A 30 11.22 10.64 6.96
N GLU A 31 11.85 11.79 6.66
CA GLU A 31 11.68 12.52 5.41
C GLU A 31 12.26 11.74 4.23
N GLU A 32 13.44 11.12 4.39
CA GLU A 32 14.04 10.27 3.35
C GLU A 32 13.17 9.04 3.08
N VAL A 33 12.68 8.37 4.14
CA VAL A 33 11.79 7.21 4.01
C VAL A 33 10.49 7.60 3.35
N TRP A 34 9.88 8.71 3.78
CA TRP A 34 8.66 9.26 3.19
C TRP A 34 8.84 9.56 1.69
N GLY A 35 9.94 10.23 1.34
CA GLY A 35 10.29 10.51 -0.04
C GLY A 35 10.32 9.25 -0.91
N ILE A 36 10.87 8.14 -0.41
CA ILE A 36 10.89 6.87 -1.14
C ILE A 36 9.50 6.24 -1.24
N MET A 37 8.70 6.29 -0.18
CA MET A 37 7.37 5.66 -0.15
C MET A 37 6.32 6.46 -0.94
N HIS A 38 6.45 7.80 -0.96
CA HIS A 38 5.50 8.72 -1.57
C HIS A 38 6.13 9.58 -2.68
N GLN A 39 7.31 9.18 -3.18
CA GLN A 39 8.06 9.96 -4.16
C GLN A 39 7.23 10.23 -5.40
N ARG A 40 6.94 11.50 -5.60
CA ARG A 40 6.43 12.02 -6.86
C ARG A 40 7.65 12.28 -7.75
N PRO A 41 7.72 11.75 -8.97
CA PRO A 41 8.77 12.14 -9.91
C PRO A 41 8.71 13.64 -10.12
N THR A 42 9.83 14.32 -9.97
CA THR A 42 9.96 15.77 -10.24
C THR A 42 9.79 16.10 -11.71
N ASP A 43 9.89 15.11 -12.58
CA ASP A 43 9.77 15.23 -14.02
C ASP A 43 8.51 14.54 -14.55
N LEU A 44 7.36 15.11 -14.20
CA LEU A 44 6.11 14.85 -14.91
C LEU A 44 5.98 15.79 -16.11
N SER A 45 7.01 15.90 -16.91
CA SER A 45 6.93 16.55 -18.22
C SER A 45 5.99 15.70 -19.09
N GLY A 46 4.72 15.99 -18.98
CA GLY A 46 3.57 15.85 -19.82
C GLY A 46 3.50 14.76 -20.91
N GLU A 47 4.37 13.80 -20.93
CA GLU A 47 4.39 12.78 -21.95
C GLU A 47 3.45 11.65 -21.59
N GLN A 48 2.54 11.46 -22.47
CA GLN A 48 1.55 10.42 -22.72
C GLN A 48 1.85 9.11 -21.97
N GLY A 49 1.35 9.01 -20.73
CA GLY A 49 1.35 7.74 -20.03
C GLY A 49 0.63 6.68 -20.84
N GLU A 50 1.11 5.46 -20.77
CA GLU A 50 0.48 4.29 -21.39
C GLU A 50 -1.00 4.19 -20.98
N ILE A 51 -1.88 3.84 -21.91
CA ILE A 51 -3.29 3.58 -21.59
C ILE A 51 -3.38 2.12 -21.15
N GLY A 52 -3.58 1.93 -19.85
CA GLY A 52 -3.85 0.62 -19.26
C GLY A 52 -5.34 0.24 -19.31
N GLU A 53 -5.66 -0.92 -18.76
CA GLU A 53 -7.03 -1.46 -18.70
C GLU A 53 -8.02 -0.50 -17.99
N PHE A 54 -7.53 0.28 -17.01
CA PHE A 54 -8.38 1.15 -16.17
C PHE A 54 -8.13 2.65 -16.38
N GLY A 55 -7.47 3.03 -17.46
CA GLY A 55 -7.21 4.42 -17.78
C GLY A 55 -5.75 4.72 -18.02
N ARG A 56 -5.40 5.99 -17.95
CA ARG A 56 -4.01 6.45 -18.15
C ARG A 56 -3.16 6.05 -16.95
N ILE A 57 -2.03 5.38 -17.21
CA ILE A 57 -1.02 5.05 -16.22
C ILE A 57 -0.03 6.22 -16.16
N CYS A 58 0.02 6.91 -15.01
CA CYS A 58 0.97 8.00 -14.79
C CYS A 58 2.40 7.46 -14.65
N ARG A 59 2.53 6.31 -13.96
CA ARG A 59 3.82 5.69 -13.69
C ARG A 59 3.65 4.19 -13.41
N LYS A 60 4.64 3.41 -13.82
CA LYS A 60 4.71 1.97 -13.54
C LYS A 60 5.95 1.63 -12.73
N ILE A 61 5.77 0.82 -11.69
CA ILE A 61 6.83 0.35 -10.80
C ILE A 61 6.79 -1.17 -10.82
N GLU A 62 7.93 -1.81 -11.09
CA GLU A 62 8.07 -3.26 -11.05
C GLU A 62 9.07 -3.66 -9.96
N HIS A 63 8.63 -4.47 -9.02
CA HIS A 63 9.47 -4.96 -7.93
C HIS A 63 9.19 -6.44 -7.65
N GLY A 64 10.03 -7.30 -8.20
CA GLY A 64 9.90 -8.75 -8.04
C GLY A 64 8.55 -9.27 -8.53
N PRO A 65 7.74 -9.90 -7.66
CA PRO A 65 6.43 -10.44 -8.03
C PRO A 65 5.32 -9.39 -8.09
N VAL A 66 5.63 -8.12 -7.77
CA VAL A 66 4.66 -7.02 -7.66
C VAL A 66 4.86 -6.04 -8.80
N THR A 67 3.76 -5.66 -9.46
CA THR A 67 3.71 -4.54 -10.40
C THR A 67 2.71 -3.52 -9.87
N ILE A 68 3.08 -2.25 -9.85
CA ILE A 68 2.24 -1.14 -9.38
C ILE A 68 2.08 -0.15 -10.53
N GLU A 69 0.86 0.12 -10.90
CA GLU A 69 0.48 1.15 -11.87
C GLU A 69 -0.14 2.32 -11.12
N ILE A 70 0.51 3.48 -11.14
CA ILE A 70 0.00 4.71 -10.55
C ILE A 70 -1.00 5.32 -11.54
N LEU A 71 -2.26 5.41 -11.14
CA LEU A 71 -3.34 5.97 -11.93
C LEU A 71 -3.59 7.45 -11.62
N HIS A 72 -3.27 7.87 -10.39
CA HIS A 72 -3.32 9.25 -9.93
C HIS A 72 -2.24 9.46 -8.87
N GLU A 73 -1.39 10.47 -9.04
CA GLU A 73 -0.23 10.70 -8.16
C GLU A 73 -0.60 11.28 -6.78
N GLY A 74 -1.81 11.80 -6.61
CA GLY A 74 -2.19 12.52 -5.40
C GLY A 74 -1.61 13.93 -5.35
N ASP A 75 -1.62 14.51 -4.15
CA ASP A 75 -0.98 15.79 -3.87
C ASP A 75 0.53 15.64 -3.64
N GLU A 76 1.20 16.73 -3.24
CA GLU A 76 2.65 16.75 -2.97
C GLU A 76 3.09 15.82 -1.84
N HIS A 77 2.17 15.41 -0.97
CA HIS A 77 2.41 14.50 0.15
C HIS A 77 1.86 13.10 -0.08
N GLY A 78 1.23 12.85 -1.24
CA GLY A 78 0.68 11.55 -1.63
C GLY A 78 -0.78 11.34 -1.23
N ALA A 79 -1.47 12.32 -0.65
CA ALA A 79 -2.90 12.20 -0.37
C ALA A 79 -3.70 12.19 -1.69
N GLY A 80 -4.65 11.25 -1.80
CA GLY A 80 -5.40 11.06 -3.04
C GLY A 80 -4.68 10.22 -4.10
N LEU A 81 -3.49 9.66 -3.81
CA LEU A 81 -2.82 8.72 -4.71
C LEU A 81 -3.74 7.52 -4.95
N VAL A 82 -3.89 7.15 -6.23
CA VAL A 82 -4.61 5.95 -6.65
C VAL A 82 -3.66 5.05 -7.42
N ARG A 83 -3.59 3.79 -7.02
CA ARG A 83 -2.72 2.81 -7.68
C ARG A 83 -3.44 1.48 -7.89
N HIS A 84 -3.04 0.80 -8.94
CA HIS A 84 -3.46 -0.56 -9.25
C HIS A 84 -2.26 -1.49 -9.08
N CYS A 85 -2.37 -2.43 -8.17
CA CYS A 85 -1.30 -3.35 -7.80
C CYS A 85 -1.61 -4.76 -8.32
N PHE A 86 -0.60 -5.41 -8.89
CA PHE A 86 -0.66 -6.79 -9.35
C PHE A 86 0.33 -7.62 -8.54
N PHE A 87 -0.14 -8.75 -8.02
CA PHE A 87 0.65 -9.68 -7.23
C PHE A 87 0.66 -11.05 -7.90
N ARG A 88 1.81 -11.58 -8.20
CA ARG A 88 1.92 -12.96 -8.66
C ARG A 88 1.70 -13.92 -7.51
N VAL A 89 0.71 -14.78 -7.63
CA VAL A 89 0.35 -15.78 -6.63
C VAL A 89 0.37 -17.18 -7.25
N PRO A 90 0.63 -18.23 -6.47
CA PRO A 90 0.57 -19.59 -6.96
C PRO A 90 -0.81 -19.93 -7.56
N LYS A 91 -0.83 -20.61 -8.69
CA LYS A 91 -2.07 -20.97 -9.41
C LYS A 91 -3.01 -21.87 -8.60
N TYR A 92 -2.48 -22.60 -7.61
CA TYR A 92 -3.31 -23.39 -6.70
C TYR A 92 -4.10 -22.54 -5.68
N LEU A 93 -3.67 -21.29 -5.44
CA LEU A 93 -4.41 -20.34 -4.62
C LEU A 93 -5.45 -19.57 -5.45
N LEU A 94 -5.04 -19.13 -6.65
CA LEU A 94 -5.90 -18.38 -7.57
C LEU A 94 -5.65 -18.87 -8.99
N SER A 95 -6.68 -19.35 -9.67
CA SER A 95 -6.59 -19.99 -10.98
C SER A 95 -5.87 -19.16 -12.04
N GLY A 96 -5.97 -17.83 -11.98
CA GLY A 96 -5.25 -16.90 -12.87
C GLY A 96 -3.79 -16.67 -12.51
N GLY A 97 -3.34 -17.09 -11.31
CA GLY A 97 -1.98 -16.83 -10.82
C GLY A 97 -1.66 -15.35 -10.56
N VAL A 98 -2.68 -14.48 -10.54
CA VAL A 98 -2.54 -13.03 -10.28
C VAL A 98 -3.65 -12.58 -9.34
N ALA A 99 -3.27 -11.92 -8.26
CA ALA A 99 -4.16 -11.11 -7.44
C ALA A 99 -3.97 -9.64 -7.83
N GLN A 100 -5.02 -8.85 -7.68
CA GLN A 100 -5.01 -7.43 -8.01
C GLN A 100 -5.65 -6.66 -6.87
N SER A 101 -5.18 -5.44 -6.62
CA SER A 101 -5.84 -4.49 -5.72
C SER A 101 -5.81 -3.09 -6.31
N TRP A 102 -6.90 -2.35 -6.10
CA TRP A 102 -6.98 -0.91 -6.33
C TRP A 102 -6.89 -0.25 -4.97
N GLU A 103 -5.95 0.65 -4.83
CA GLU A 103 -5.64 1.28 -3.56
C GLU A 103 -5.75 2.79 -3.68
N HIS A 104 -6.34 3.41 -2.66
CA HIS A 104 -6.49 4.84 -2.53
C HIS A 104 -5.90 5.29 -1.20
N VAL A 105 -4.90 6.17 -1.26
CA VAL A 105 -4.23 6.72 -0.09
C VAL A 105 -5.03 7.87 0.49
N THR A 106 -5.26 7.81 1.80
CA THR A 106 -6.05 8.80 2.57
C THR A 106 -5.32 9.17 3.86
N ASP A 107 -5.90 10.08 4.63
CA ASP A 107 -5.45 10.43 6.00
C ASP A 107 -3.95 10.60 6.12
N VAL A 108 -3.36 11.39 5.24
CA VAL A 108 -1.93 11.64 5.18
C VAL A 108 -1.54 12.69 6.20
N VAL A 109 -0.60 12.34 7.08
CA VAL A 109 0.16 13.26 7.92
C VAL A 109 1.61 13.21 7.42
N PRO A 110 2.08 14.24 6.70
CA PRO A 110 3.39 14.23 6.04
C PRO A 110 4.52 13.84 6.99
N TYR A 111 5.39 12.95 6.53
CA TYR A 111 6.55 12.42 7.25
C TYR A 111 6.23 11.61 8.52
N GLU A 112 4.95 11.41 8.83
CA GLU A 112 4.50 10.68 10.02
C GLU A 112 3.68 9.45 9.67
N SER A 113 2.57 9.59 8.95
CA SER A 113 1.67 8.46 8.69
C SER A 113 0.80 8.66 7.46
N ALA A 114 0.40 7.55 6.86
CA ALA A 114 -0.67 7.55 5.86
C ALA A 114 -1.49 6.27 5.96
N LYS A 115 -2.76 6.35 5.55
CA LYS A 115 -3.66 5.22 5.43
C LYS A 115 -4.01 4.98 3.97
N TYR A 116 -4.36 3.76 3.65
CA TYR A 116 -4.93 3.42 2.36
C TYR A 116 -6.10 2.45 2.52
N TYR A 117 -7.02 2.55 1.56
CA TYR A 117 -8.10 1.60 1.37
C TYR A 117 -7.89 0.88 0.05
N ALA A 118 -8.15 -0.42 0.05
CA ALA A 118 -7.99 -1.23 -1.14
C ALA A 118 -9.17 -2.16 -1.37
N ILE A 119 -9.46 -2.43 -2.64
CA ILE A 119 -10.39 -3.48 -3.06
C ILE A 119 -9.63 -4.46 -3.94
N GLY A 120 -9.65 -5.73 -3.56
CA GLY A 120 -8.90 -6.79 -4.20
C GLY A 120 -9.74 -7.75 -5.04
N LYS A 121 -9.14 -8.27 -6.09
CA LYS A 121 -9.64 -9.35 -6.96
C LYS A 121 -8.67 -10.55 -6.92
N PRO A 122 -9.11 -11.76 -7.23
CA PRO A 122 -10.45 -12.19 -7.65
C PRO A 122 -11.40 -12.49 -6.49
N LEU A 123 -10.91 -12.50 -5.23
CA LEU A 123 -11.72 -12.87 -4.09
C LEU A 123 -12.70 -11.80 -3.62
N TRP A 124 -12.66 -10.61 -4.26
CA TRP A 124 -13.44 -9.46 -3.83
C TRP A 124 -13.30 -9.21 -2.34
N SER A 125 -12.21 -8.61 -1.99
CA SER A 125 -11.84 -8.29 -0.61
C SER A 125 -11.66 -6.80 -0.43
N ARG A 126 -11.86 -6.34 0.81
CA ARG A 126 -11.43 -5.03 1.27
C ARG A 126 -10.15 -5.20 2.07
N ALA A 127 -9.19 -4.33 1.85
CA ALA A 127 -8.05 -4.15 2.72
C ALA A 127 -7.99 -2.71 3.19
N GLU A 128 -7.46 -2.52 4.39
CA GLU A 128 -7.11 -1.24 4.97
C GLU A 128 -5.68 -1.35 5.45
N GLY A 129 -4.86 -0.38 5.12
CA GLY A 129 -3.49 -0.33 5.58
C GLY A 129 -3.16 1.02 6.18
N GLU A 130 -2.24 0.99 7.12
CA GLU A 130 -1.65 2.18 7.74
C GLU A 130 -0.16 1.94 7.85
N HIS A 131 0.63 2.96 7.51
CA HIS A 131 2.03 2.98 7.90
C HIS A 131 2.31 4.22 8.73
N ARG A 132 3.24 4.08 9.66
CA ARG A 132 3.69 5.15 10.54
C ARG A 132 5.21 5.14 10.63
N LEU A 133 5.80 6.33 10.59
CA LEU A 133 7.23 6.54 10.74
C LEU A 133 7.52 7.07 12.15
N GLU A 134 8.40 6.41 12.88
CA GLU A 134 8.84 6.80 14.22
C GLU A 134 10.34 7.11 14.16
N PRO A 135 10.74 8.38 14.42
CA PRO A 135 12.16 8.74 14.48
C PRO A 135 12.81 8.08 15.69
N LEU A 136 13.99 7.46 15.48
CA LEU A 136 14.79 6.87 16.55
C LEU A 136 15.90 7.83 16.99
N PRO A 137 16.37 7.73 18.26
CA PRO A 137 17.39 8.63 18.81
C PRO A 137 18.74 8.61 18.07
N ASP A 138 19.02 7.55 17.33
CA ASP A 138 20.26 7.36 16.56
C ASP A 138 20.14 7.86 15.12
N GLY A 139 19.07 8.58 14.78
CA GLY A 139 18.83 9.14 13.45
C GLY A 139 18.24 8.16 12.44
N ARG A 140 17.94 6.93 12.86
CA ARG A 140 17.20 5.94 12.06
C ARG A 140 15.69 6.18 12.17
N THR A 141 14.95 5.50 11.32
CA THR A 141 13.49 5.49 11.36
C THR A 141 12.98 4.08 11.56
N ARG A 142 12.06 3.91 12.51
CA ARG A 142 11.25 2.70 12.61
C ARG A 142 9.99 2.88 11.78
N VAL A 143 9.77 1.96 10.86
CA VAL A 143 8.58 1.92 10.00
C VAL A 143 7.63 0.88 10.57
N HIS A 144 6.41 1.29 10.88
CA HIS A 144 5.33 0.42 11.33
C HIS A 144 4.31 0.25 10.23
N PHE A 145 3.84 -0.97 10.05
CA PHE A 145 2.72 -1.29 9.16
C PHE A 145 1.62 -2.00 9.92
N LEU A 146 0.39 -1.64 9.60
CA LEU A 146 -0.82 -2.32 10.01
C LEU A 146 -1.66 -2.58 8.76
N GLU A 147 -1.97 -3.82 8.51
CA GLU A 147 -2.82 -4.24 7.40
C GLU A 147 -4.01 -5.03 7.94
N ARG A 148 -5.21 -4.69 7.46
CA ARG A 148 -6.47 -5.38 7.76
C ARG A 148 -7.06 -5.87 6.46
N TYR A 149 -7.54 -7.09 6.50
CA TYR A 149 -8.04 -7.78 5.32
C TYR A 149 -9.38 -8.46 5.58
N HIS A 150 -10.33 -8.30 4.65
CA HIS A 150 -11.67 -8.84 4.78
C HIS A 150 -12.22 -9.28 3.41
N VAL A 151 -12.56 -10.55 3.28
CA VAL A 151 -13.22 -11.10 2.08
C VAL A 151 -14.73 -10.92 2.20
N PHE A 152 -15.38 -10.38 1.16
CA PHE A 152 -16.81 -10.09 1.18
C PHE A 152 -17.67 -11.37 1.16
N ASN A 153 -17.26 -12.38 0.39
CA ASN A 153 -18.00 -13.64 0.31
C ASN A 153 -17.85 -14.44 1.61
N PRO A 154 -18.93 -14.71 2.37
CA PRO A 154 -18.85 -15.39 3.67
C PRO A 154 -18.33 -16.82 3.59
N PHE A 155 -18.61 -17.56 2.52
CA PHE A 155 -18.09 -18.91 2.32
C PHE A 155 -16.59 -18.92 2.05
N VAL A 156 -16.13 -18.04 1.16
CA VAL A 156 -14.71 -17.87 0.85
C VAL A 156 -13.96 -17.40 2.10
N ARG A 157 -14.55 -16.46 2.84
CA ARG A 157 -14.01 -15.97 4.11
C ARG A 157 -13.79 -17.09 5.12
N LEU A 158 -14.81 -17.91 5.35
CA LEU A 158 -14.74 -19.03 6.31
C LEU A 158 -13.64 -20.04 5.92
N LEU A 159 -13.51 -20.35 4.64
CA LEU A 159 -12.64 -21.44 4.16
C LEU A 159 -11.23 -20.98 3.80
N LEU A 160 -11.07 -19.80 3.24
CA LEU A 160 -9.83 -19.38 2.58
C LEU A 160 -9.21 -18.10 3.12
N GLU A 161 -9.98 -17.18 3.73
CA GLU A 161 -9.48 -15.85 4.11
C GLU A 161 -8.18 -15.93 4.92
N ARG A 162 -8.14 -16.73 5.97
CA ARG A 162 -6.95 -16.88 6.82
C ARG A 162 -5.73 -17.39 6.06
N ARG A 163 -5.94 -18.33 5.12
CA ARG A 163 -4.83 -18.91 4.32
C ARG A 163 -4.31 -17.90 3.30
N VAL A 164 -5.22 -17.22 2.63
CA VAL A 164 -4.87 -16.21 1.62
C VAL A 164 -4.18 -15.03 2.30
N HIS A 165 -4.74 -14.53 3.40
CA HIS A 165 -4.13 -13.46 4.18
C HIS A 165 -2.72 -13.83 4.66
N HIS A 166 -2.55 -15.01 5.25
CA HIS A 166 -1.23 -15.49 5.68
C HIS A 166 -0.25 -15.57 4.50
N PHE A 167 -0.69 -16.03 3.34
CA PHE A 167 0.17 -16.12 2.15
C PHE A 167 0.57 -14.73 1.62
N ILE A 168 -0.37 -13.79 1.57
CA ILE A 168 -0.10 -12.42 1.09
C ILE A 168 0.82 -11.68 2.06
N SER A 169 0.60 -11.84 3.38
CA SER A 169 1.33 -11.10 4.41
C SER A 169 2.67 -11.73 4.84
N LYS A 170 2.90 -12.99 4.49
CA LYS A 170 3.98 -13.82 5.02
C LYS A 170 5.38 -13.20 4.95
N ASP A 171 5.69 -12.53 3.85
CA ASP A 171 7.00 -11.97 3.60
C ASP A 171 6.94 -10.43 3.37
N ASN A 172 5.82 -9.79 3.72
CA ASN A 172 5.62 -8.36 3.48
C ASN A 172 6.68 -7.50 4.18
N ASP A 173 7.04 -7.85 5.42
CA ASP A 173 8.08 -7.16 6.19
C ASP A 173 9.41 -7.12 5.43
N LYS A 174 9.82 -8.24 4.85
CA LYS A 174 11.04 -8.33 4.06
C LYS A 174 10.92 -7.59 2.74
N LEU A 175 9.83 -7.82 2.00
CA LEU A 175 9.64 -7.23 0.67
C LEU A 175 9.59 -5.70 0.76
N VAL A 176 8.85 -5.15 1.72
CA VAL A 176 8.72 -3.71 1.91
C VAL A 176 10.04 -3.11 2.40
N ARG A 177 10.66 -3.71 3.43
CA ARG A 177 11.96 -3.25 3.94
C ARG A 177 13.02 -3.26 2.85
N ASP A 178 13.19 -4.38 2.15
CA ASP A 178 14.23 -4.54 1.13
C ASP A 178 13.98 -3.58 -0.06
N GLY A 179 12.71 -3.31 -0.38
CA GLY A 179 12.30 -2.31 -1.36
C GLY A 179 12.73 -0.90 -0.96
N ILE A 180 12.42 -0.48 0.27
CA ILE A 180 12.80 0.83 0.80
C ILE A 180 14.32 0.98 0.86
N VAL A 181 15.04 0.00 1.43
CA VAL A 181 16.50 0.03 1.55
C VAL A 181 17.17 0.11 0.17
N LYS A 182 16.69 -0.65 -0.81
CA LYS A 182 17.20 -0.60 -2.18
C LYS A 182 16.95 0.76 -2.84
N ALA A 183 15.78 1.34 -2.65
CA ALA A 183 15.44 2.65 -3.20
C ALA A 183 16.26 3.77 -2.56
N LEU A 184 16.46 3.75 -1.23
CA LEU A 184 17.36 4.67 -0.52
C LEU A 184 18.79 4.59 -1.03
N ALA A 185 19.31 3.37 -1.21
CA ALA A 185 20.66 3.17 -1.74
C ALA A 185 20.81 3.66 -3.20
N ALA A 186 19.76 3.59 -4.00
CA ALA A 186 19.74 4.13 -5.36
C ALA A 186 19.69 5.67 -5.36
N SER A 187 18.84 6.26 -4.52
CA SER A 187 18.72 7.71 -4.36
C SER A 187 20.05 8.34 -3.92
N ARG A 188 20.71 7.77 -2.92
CA ARG A 188 22.02 8.26 -2.43
C ARG A 188 23.14 8.15 -3.48
N ARG A 189 23.08 7.18 -4.38
CA ARG A 189 24.04 7.09 -5.52
C ARG A 189 23.76 8.09 -6.62
N GLY A 190 22.50 8.40 -6.88
CA GLY A 190 22.10 9.41 -7.88
C GLY A 190 22.42 10.85 -7.45
N THR A 191 22.59 11.11 -6.16
CA THR A 191 22.95 12.44 -5.63
C THR A 191 24.48 12.69 -5.69
N LEU A 192 25.29 11.67 -5.97
CA LEU A 192 26.75 11.76 -6.06
C LEU A 192 27.27 11.95 -7.51
N THR A 193 26.37 12.06 -8.48
CA THR A 193 26.67 12.36 -9.90
C THR A 193 26.23 13.75 -10.28
#